data_ddd2dbc2bca778c93024139a9a5c19c7
#
_entry.id   ddd2dbc2bca778c93024139a9a5c19c7
#
_cell.length_a   1.000
_cell.length_b   1.000
_cell.length_c   1.000
_cell.angle_alpha   90.00
_cell.angle_beta   90.00
_cell.angle_gamma   90.00
#
_symmetry.space_group_name_H-M   'P 1'
#
loop_
_entity.id
_entity.type
_entity.pdbx_description
1 polymer ?
#
loop_
_entity_poly.entity_id
_entity_poly.type
_entity_poly.pdbx_seq_one_letter_code
_entity_poly.pdbx_strand_id
1 'polypeptide(L)'
;MRTILSFLFLFFFCSPEAVLADEDPSWTTPIAPFRIADNLYYVGSQDLASYLVVTPKGNILINANLASSPALIRASVEKLGFPWSDIRILLNSQAHSDHVAGAAQVVRETHAKNMVMDGDVSVLESGARTDFLSPSPNIATFDPAHVDRVLHDGDNVTLGDVTLTAHKTAGHTRGCTTWTMRAHVPGEPAGALRNIVIVGGVGFWSEYHLVATPGHPVSYPGIAQDFQHTFSELRALPCDVFLGAHGGYFNMLAKLKRYPQDGPRVFIDPAGYQQFVGGAAETFQKALSPSSR
;
A
#
# COMPACT_ATOMS: atom_id res chain seq x y z
N MET A 1 66.34 3.63 37.56
CA MET A 1 65.56 3.15 36.41
C MET A 1 64.17 2.94 36.86
N ARG A 2 63.20 3.84 36.49
CA ARG A 2 61.77 3.73 36.77
C ARG A 2 61.07 3.31 35.49
N THR A 3 60.49 2.11 35.49
CA THR A 3 59.74 1.54 34.37
C THR A 3 58.28 2.07 34.44
N ILE A 4 57.88 2.83 33.44
CA ILE A 4 56.51 3.32 33.28
C ILE A 4 55.71 2.24 32.51
N LEU A 5 54.71 1.67 33.17
CA LEU A 5 53.78 0.72 32.56
C LEU A 5 52.60 1.54 32.00
N SER A 6 52.52 1.65 30.67
CA SER A 6 51.36 2.28 30.01
C SER A 6 50.22 1.26 29.88
N PHE A 7 49.09 1.52 30.53
CA PHE A 7 47.86 0.79 30.35
C PHE A 7 47.09 1.36 29.14
N LEU A 8 46.97 0.54 28.13
CA LEU A 8 46.12 0.83 26.93
C LEU A 8 44.67 0.46 27.25
N PHE A 9 43.83 1.48 27.45
CA PHE A 9 42.35 1.27 27.57
C PHE A 9 41.75 1.09 26.18
N LEU A 10 41.37 -0.13 25.83
CA LEU A 10 40.54 -0.39 24.67
C LEU A 10 39.07 0.01 25.00
N PHE A 11 38.61 1.09 24.42
CA PHE A 11 37.18 1.42 24.41
C PHE A 11 36.46 0.54 23.37
N PHE A 12 35.71 -0.45 23.83
CA PHE A 12 34.72 -1.13 23.03
C PHE A 12 33.55 -0.18 22.79
N PHE A 13 33.47 0.37 21.59
CA PHE A 13 32.21 1.00 21.12
C PHE A 13 31.22 -0.12 20.85
N CYS A 14 30.34 -0.38 21.80
CA CYS A 14 29.12 -1.15 21.58
C CYS A 14 28.14 -0.23 20.83
N SER A 15 28.07 -0.36 19.50
CA SER A 15 27.00 0.25 18.73
C SER A 15 25.68 -0.40 19.17
N PRO A 16 24.65 0.37 19.53
CA PRO A 16 23.34 -0.23 19.76
C PRO A 16 22.85 -0.75 18.40
N GLU A 17 22.77 -2.08 18.27
CA GLU A 17 21.96 -2.67 17.21
C GLU A 17 20.54 -2.18 17.43
N ALA A 18 20.00 -1.41 16.47
CA ALA A 18 18.60 -1.07 16.43
C ALA A 18 17.85 -2.40 16.32
N VAL A 19 17.14 -2.75 17.38
CA VAL A 19 16.16 -3.84 17.34
C VAL A 19 15.06 -3.35 16.41
N LEU A 20 15.16 -3.74 15.13
CA LEU A 20 14.04 -3.63 14.19
C LEU A 20 12.91 -4.43 14.82
N ALA A 21 11.77 -3.82 15.01
CA ALA A 21 10.55 -4.56 15.34
C ALA A 21 10.43 -5.69 14.31
N ASP A 22 10.19 -6.92 14.77
CA ASP A 22 10.04 -8.09 13.89
C ASP A 22 8.91 -7.75 12.90
N GLU A 23 9.29 -7.48 11.64
CA GLU A 23 8.31 -7.31 10.56
C GLU A 23 7.53 -8.63 10.43
N ASP A 24 6.21 -8.54 10.20
CA ASP A 24 5.38 -9.74 9.99
C ASP A 24 5.99 -10.58 8.84
N PRO A 25 6.36 -11.85 9.09
CA PRO A 25 6.99 -12.69 8.09
C PRO A 25 6.18 -12.82 6.79
N SER A 26 4.85 -12.63 6.84
CA SER A 26 3.98 -12.65 5.66
C SER A 26 4.27 -11.50 4.68
N TRP A 27 4.89 -10.43 5.15
CA TRP A 27 5.26 -9.27 4.32
C TRP A 27 6.39 -9.56 3.34
N THR A 28 7.25 -10.52 3.67
CA THR A 28 8.40 -10.92 2.84
C THR A 28 8.29 -12.34 2.28
N THR A 29 7.32 -13.14 2.74
CA THR A 29 7.13 -14.50 2.27
C THR A 29 6.60 -14.51 0.83
N PRO A 30 7.34 -15.09 -0.15
CA PRO A 30 6.92 -15.16 -1.52
C PRO A 30 5.68 -16.05 -1.71
N ILE A 31 4.80 -15.67 -2.64
CA ILE A 31 3.76 -16.54 -3.17
C ILE A 31 3.84 -16.59 -4.70
N ALA A 32 3.26 -17.62 -5.29
CA ALA A 32 3.17 -17.65 -6.75
C ALA A 32 2.26 -16.51 -7.24
N PRO A 33 2.68 -15.72 -8.24
CA PRO A 33 1.82 -14.71 -8.81
C PRO A 33 0.61 -15.35 -9.49
N PHE A 34 -0.53 -14.64 -9.49
CA PHE A 34 -1.77 -15.16 -10.05
C PHE A 34 -2.58 -14.07 -10.74
N ARG A 35 -3.45 -14.50 -11.66
CA ARG A 35 -4.34 -13.62 -12.41
C ARG A 35 -5.61 -13.32 -11.63
N ILE A 36 -6.06 -12.06 -11.63
CA ILE A 36 -7.29 -11.61 -10.99
C ILE A 36 -8.35 -11.25 -12.03
N ALA A 37 -7.95 -10.54 -13.07
CA ALA A 37 -8.80 -10.19 -14.20
C ALA A 37 -7.98 -10.33 -15.50
N ASP A 38 -8.57 -10.04 -16.66
CA ASP A 38 -7.88 -10.27 -17.94
C ASP A 38 -6.51 -9.60 -18.04
N ASN A 39 -6.37 -8.44 -17.42
CA ASN A 39 -5.16 -7.64 -17.45
C ASN A 39 -4.64 -7.26 -16.06
N LEU A 40 -5.16 -7.85 -14.98
CA LEU A 40 -4.77 -7.56 -13.61
C LEU A 40 -4.22 -8.81 -12.93
N TYR A 41 -3.00 -8.70 -12.40
CA TYR A 41 -2.29 -9.79 -11.72
C TYR A 41 -1.83 -9.36 -10.34
N TYR A 42 -1.82 -10.29 -9.40
CA TYR A 42 -1.15 -10.14 -8.11
C TYR A 42 0.32 -10.53 -8.25
N VAL A 43 1.23 -9.67 -7.78
CA VAL A 43 2.68 -9.87 -7.88
C VAL A 43 3.42 -9.61 -6.55
N GLY A 44 2.69 -9.39 -5.46
CA GLY A 44 3.20 -9.12 -4.13
C GLY A 44 3.61 -10.35 -3.33
N SER A 45 3.79 -10.15 -2.02
CA SER A 45 4.10 -11.20 -1.04
C SER A 45 2.82 -11.86 -0.50
N GLN A 46 2.96 -12.63 0.59
CA GLN A 46 1.85 -13.32 1.23
C GLN A 46 0.80 -12.34 1.83
N ASP A 47 1.21 -11.12 2.21
CA ASP A 47 0.27 -10.09 2.70
C ASP A 47 0.46 -8.73 2.02
N LEU A 48 1.68 -8.24 1.82
CA LEU A 48 1.87 -6.95 1.14
C LEU A 48 1.53 -7.06 -0.34
N ALA A 49 0.43 -6.42 -0.71
CA ALA A 49 -0.11 -6.51 -2.05
C ALA A 49 0.61 -5.57 -3.03
N SER A 50 1.04 -6.15 -4.15
CA SER A 50 1.42 -5.41 -5.35
C SER A 50 0.61 -5.95 -6.52
N TYR A 51 0.20 -5.06 -7.41
CA TYR A 51 -0.60 -5.44 -8.58
C TYR A 51 0.07 -4.99 -9.86
N LEU A 52 0.06 -5.86 -10.86
CA LEU A 52 0.49 -5.54 -12.22
C LEU A 52 -0.73 -5.41 -13.11
N VAL A 53 -0.91 -4.23 -13.70
CA VAL A 53 -1.90 -4.00 -14.75
C VAL A 53 -1.19 -3.99 -16.10
N VAL A 54 -1.55 -4.93 -16.96
CA VAL A 54 -0.90 -5.15 -18.25
C VAL A 54 -1.68 -4.44 -19.37
N THR A 55 -0.97 -3.71 -20.24
CA THR A 55 -1.54 -3.02 -21.40
C THR A 55 -0.66 -3.16 -22.63
N PRO A 56 -1.19 -2.92 -23.85
CA PRO A 56 -0.39 -2.94 -25.06
C PRO A 56 0.70 -1.83 -25.14
N LYS A 57 0.66 -0.85 -24.21
CA LYS A 57 1.59 0.29 -24.16
C LYS A 57 2.61 0.19 -23.02
N GLY A 58 2.68 -0.95 -22.35
CA GLY A 58 3.47 -1.21 -21.15
C GLY A 58 2.59 -1.47 -19.94
N ASN A 59 3.18 -1.55 -18.76
CA ASN A 59 2.52 -2.00 -17.56
C ASN A 59 2.45 -0.90 -16.49
N ILE A 60 1.43 -0.98 -15.63
CA ILE A 60 1.31 -0.18 -14.42
C ILE A 60 1.58 -1.12 -13.24
N LEU A 61 2.47 -0.72 -12.34
CA LEU A 61 2.66 -1.38 -11.04
C LEU A 61 1.98 -0.55 -9.96
N ILE A 62 1.21 -1.19 -9.10
CA ILE A 62 0.61 -0.57 -7.91
C ILE A 62 1.33 -1.13 -6.68
N ASN A 63 1.94 -0.27 -5.89
CA ASN A 63 2.79 -0.52 -4.72
C ASN A 63 4.12 -1.22 -5.04
N ALA A 64 5.20 -0.62 -4.54
CA ALA A 64 6.55 -1.17 -4.58
C ALA A 64 6.92 -1.91 -3.27
N ASN A 65 6.08 -1.78 -2.25
CA ASN A 65 6.17 -2.35 -0.92
C ASN A 65 7.49 -2.00 -0.19
N LEU A 66 8.02 -2.89 0.66
CA LEU A 66 9.27 -2.71 1.42
C LEU A 66 10.48 -2.47 0.51
N ALA A 67 11.55 -1.92 1.06
CA ALA A 67 12.82 -1.76 0.34
C ALA A 67 13.37 -3.09 -0.20
N SER A 68 13.06 -4.21 0.42
CA SER A 68 13.43 -5.57 -0.02
C SER A 68 12.49 -6.16 -1.07
N SER A 69 11.29 -5.62 -1.25
CA SER A 69 10.23 -6.21 -2.08
C SER A 69 10.44 -6.12 -3.60
N PRO A 70 11.16 -5.13 -4.19
CA PRO A 70 11.30 -5.04 -5.65
C PRO A 70 11.84 -6.30 -6.31
N ALA A 71 12.77 -7.01 -5.67
CA ALA A 71 13.32 -8.27 -6.21
C ALA A 71 12.26 -9.38 -6.29
N LEU A 72 11.41 -9.51 -5.26
CA LEU A 72 10.29 -10.46 -5.22
C LEU A 72 9.22 -10.10 -6.28
N ILE A 73 8.85 -8.81 -6.35
CA ILE A 73 7.86 -8.30 -7.31
C ILE A 73 8.36 -8.53 -8.74
N ARG A 74 9.63 -8.20 -9.02
CA ARG A 74 10.27 -8.44 -10.33
C ARG A 74 10.23 -9.92 -10.71
N ALA A 75 10.63 -10.82 -9.80
CA ALA A 75 10.58 -12.26 -10.05
C ALA A 75 9.16 -12.75 -10.37
N SER A 76 8.14 -12.18 -9.71
CA SER A 76 6.73 -12.47 -9.97
C SER A 76 6.28 -11.97 -11.34
N VAL A 77 6.65 -10.74 -11.71
CA VAL A 77 6.36 -10.14 -13.03
C VAL A 77 7.00 -10.95 -14.17
N GLU A 78 8.28 -11.27 -14.03
CA GLU A 78 9.03 -12.06 -15.02
C GLU A 78 8.51 -13.51 -15.13
N LYS A 79 8.08 -14.12 -14.02
CA LYS A 79 7.44 -15.44 -14.01
C LYS A 79 6.11 -15.47 -14.76
N LEU A 80 5.38 -14.37 -14.78
CA LEU A 80 4.16 -14.21 -15.60
C LEU A 80 4.48 -13.99 -17.11
N GLY A 81 5.76 -13.83 -17.47
CA GLY A 81 6.20 -13.60 -18.86
C GLY A 81 6.25 -12.13 -19.26
N PHE A 82 6.13 -11.20 -18.32
CA PHE A 82 6.20 -9.76 -18.61
C PHE A 82 7.59 -9.21 -18.28
N PRO A 83 8.20 -8.41 -19.21
CA PRO A 83 9.48 -7.76 -18.90
C PRO A 83 9.35 -6.74 -17.77
N TRP A 84 10.29 -6.77 -16.80
CA TRP A 84 10.35 -5.76 -15.75
C TRP A 84 10.50 -4.34 -16.28
N SER A 85 11.26 -4.18 -17.37
CA SER A 85 11.48 -2.91 -18.06
C SER A 85 10.22 -2.32 -18.72
N ASP A 86 9.14 -3.09 -18.83
CA ASP A 86 7.89 -2.60 -19.42
C ASP A 86 6.96 -1.92 -18.42
N ILE A 87 7.35 -1.84 -17.14
CA ILE A 87 6.67 -0.99 -16.17
C ILE A 87 6.91 0.47 -16.54
N ARG A 88 5.85 1.17 -16.93
CA ARG A 88 5.84 2.58 -17.37
C ARG A 88 5.35 3.53 -16.30
N ILE A 89 4.49 3.04 -15.41
CA ILE A 89 3.87 3.83 -14.35
C ILE A 89 3.97 3.05 -13.04
N LEU A 90 4.37 3.72 -11.98
CA LEU A 90 4.28 3.26 -10.61
C LEU A 90 3.20 4.09 -9.89
N LEU A 91 2.20 3.42 -9.33
CA LEU A 91 1.15 3.99 -8.51
C LEU A 91 1.34 3.54 -7.05
N ASN A 92 0.89 4.36 -6.12
CA ASN A 92 1.04 4.08 -4.71
C ASN A 92 -0.32 4.17 -4.01
N SER A 93 -0.55 3.30 -3.03
CA SER A 93 -1.77 3.34 -2.22
C SER A 93 -1.65 4.29 -1.03
N GLN A 94 -0.43 4.46 -0.49
CA GLN A 94 -0.14 5.31 0.66
C GLN A 94 1.39 5.42 0.86
N ALA A 95 1.87 6.44 1.59
CA ALA A 95 3.31 6.71 1.70
C ALA A 95 3.98 6.12 2.96
N HIS A 96 3.51 5.00 3.52
CA HIS A 96 4.25 4.24 4.52
C HIS A 96 5.21 3.24 3.89
N SER A 97 6.26 2.87 4.63
CA SER A 97 7.38 2.07 4.15
C SER A 97 6.98 0.70 3.58
N ASP A 98 5.94 0.09 4.11
CA ASP A 98 5.39 -1.20 3.67
C ASP A 98 4.71 -1.15 2.29
N HIS A 99 4.50 0.06 1.72
CA HIS A 99 3.92 0.24 0.38
C HIS A 99 4.84 0.98 -0.60
N VAL A 100 5.76 1.82 -0.11
CA VAL A 100 6.54 2.72 -1.00
C VAL A 100 8.06 2.65 -0.82
N ALA A 101 8.58 1.93 0.18
CA ALA A 101 10.03 1.94 0.41
C ALA A 101 10.83 1.37 -0.77
N GLY A 102 10.24 0.50 -1.59
CA GLY A 102 10.83 -0.01 -2.83
C GLY A 102 10.72 0.94 -4.02
N ALA A 103 9.99 2.08 -3.92
CA ALA A 103 9.68 2.94 -5.07
C ALA A 103 10.92 3.52 -5.76
N ALA A 104 11.90 4.00 -4.98
CA ALA A 104 13.16 4.53 -5.54
C ALA A 104 13.90 3.48 -6.38
N GLN A 105 13.92 2.22 -5.96
CA GLN A 105 14.52 1.12 -6.71
C GLN A 105 13.74 0.80 -7.98
N VAL A 106 12.41 0.66 -7.89
CA VAL A 106 11.54 0.40 -9.05
C VAL A 106 11.74 1.48 -10.12
N VAL A 107 11.66 2.77 -9.73
CA VAL A 107 11.86 3.90 -10.66
C VAL A 107 13.25 3.86 -11.30
N ARG A 108 14.28 3.62 -10.52
CA ARG A 108 15.68 3.54 -11.03
C ARG A 108 15.87 2.41 -12.05
N GLU A 109 15.23 1.25 -11.83
CA GLU A 109 15.37 0.08 -12.70
C GLU A 109 14.49 0.13 -13.95
N THR A 110 13.31 0.73 -13.86
CA THR A 110 12.30 0.68 -14.94
C THR A 110 12.12 2.01 -15.68
N HIS A 111 12.55 3.12 -15.08
CA HIS A 111 12.25 4.49 -15.53
C HIS A 111 10.73 4.79 -15.54
N ALA A 112 9.96 4.07 -14.73
CA ALA A 112 8.53 4.31 -14.56
C ALA A 112 8.25 5.70 -14.03
N LYS A 113 7.15 6.31 -14.50
CA LYS A 113 6.63 7.55 -13.95
C LYS A 113 5.95 7.27 -12.62
N ASN A 114 6.50 7.83 -11.54
CA ASN A 114 5.96 7.69 -10.19
C ASN A 114 4.86 8.72 -9.96
N MET A 115 3.64 8.26 -9.66
CA MET A 115 2.47 9.11 -9.48
C MET A 115 1.90 8.89 -8.07
N VAL A 116 1.67 9.98 -7.36
CA VAL A 116 1.30 9.96 -5.93
C VAL A 116 0.19 10.98 -5.69
N MET A 117 -0.76 10.62 -4.84
CA MET A 117 -1.84 11.50 -4.39
C MET A 117 -1.27 12.69 -3.62
N ASP A 118 -1.84 13.88 -3.82
CA ASP A 118 -1.56 15.04 -2.99
C ASP A 118 -1.74 14.67 -1.50
N GLY A 119 -0.95 15.26 -0.63
CA GLY A 119 -0.90 14.88 0.79
C GLY A 119 0.19 13.85 1.12
N ASP A 120 0.56 12.94 0.21
CA ASP A 120 1.65 11.97 0.39
C ASP A 120 2.95 12.33 -0.34
N VAL A 121 2.93 13.33 -1.22
CA VAL A 121 4.09 13.73 -2.04
C VAL A 121 5.31 14.05 -1.18
N SER A 122 5.15 14.93 -0.20
CA SER A 122 6.27 15.33 0.68
C SER A 122 6.80 14.17 1.53
N VAL A 123 5.92 13.23 1.91
CA VAL A 123 6.31 12.05 2.68
C VAL A 123 7.19 11.13 1.83
N LEU A 124 6.78 10.87 0.58
CA LEU A 124 7.57 10.05 -0.34
C LEU A 124 8.91 10.70 -0.70
N GLU A 125 8.91 12.00 -1.03
CA GLU A 125 10.12 12.73 -1.42
C GLU A 125 11.07 13.02 -0.25
N SER A 126 10.59 12.94 1.00
CA SER A 126 11.43 13.04 2.19
C SER A 126 11.87 11.69 2.75
N GLY A 127 11.34 10.56 2.25
CA GLY A 127 11.58 9.24 2.83
C GLY A 127 10.98 9.11 4.22
N ALA A 128 9.72 9.48 4.38
CA ALA A 128 8.90 9.49 5.59
C ALA A 128 9.24 10.56 6.65
N ARG A 129 10.25 11.42 6.43
CA ARG A 129 10.64 12.42 7.44
C ARG A 129 9.60 13.51 7.68
N THR A 130 8.67 13.72 6.73
CA THR A 130 7.57 14.68 6.83
C THR A 130 6.23 14.03 7.13
N ASP A 131 6.22 12.73 7.45
CA ASP A 131 5.00 12.09 7.92
C ASP A 131 4.49 12.76 9.21
N PHE A 132 3.18 12.85 9.37
CA PHE A 132 2.58 13.56 10.51
C PHE A 132 2.80 12.84 11.85
N LEU A 133 3.18 11.57 11.84
CA LEU A 133 3.59 10.82 13.02
C LEU A 133 5.11 10.85 13.24
N SER A 134 5.90 11.38 12.31
CA SER A 134 7.36 11.42 12.46
C SER A 134 7.79 12.49 13.50
N PRO A 135 8.78 12.18 14.37
CA PRO A 135 9.52 10.93 14.48
C PRO A 135 8.83 9.92 15.41
N SER A 136 8.24 8.87 14.85
CA SER A 136 7.70 7.74 15.62
C SER A 136 8.53 6.48 15.31
N PRO A 137 8.72 5.55 16.26
CA PRO A 137 9.36 4.26 15.99
C PRO A 137 8.55 3.40 15.01
N ASN A 138 7.24 3.69 14.85
CA ASN A 138 6.37 2.98 13.91
C ASN A 138 6.41 3.57 12.49
N ILE A 139 7.12 4.69 12.28
CA ILE A 139 7.32 5.31 10.96
C ILE A 139 8.75 5.04 10.50
N ALA A 140 8.94 3.94 9.78
CA ALA A 140 10.23 3.59 9.21
C ALA A 140 10.58 4.53 8.04
N THR A 141 11.81 5.06 8.06
CA THR A 141 12.33 5.87 6.95
C THR A 141 12.77 4.98 5.79
N PHE A 142 12.74 5.52 4.58
CA PHE A 142 13.11 4.82 3.36
C PHE A 142 13.84 5.75 2.37
N ASP A 143 14.38 5.19 1.28
CA ASP A 143 15.01 5.96 0.22
C ASP A 143 13.98 6.85 -0.48
N PRO A 144 14.18 8.18 -0.50
CA PRO A 144 13.26 9.10 -1.17
C PRO A 144 13.08 8.76 -2.65
N ALA A 145 11.85 8.88 -3.15
CA ALA A 145 11.55 8.71 -4.56
C ALA A 145 10.91 9.99 -5.12
N HIS A 146 11.39 10.43 -6.30
CA HIS A 146 10.82 11.59 -6.99
C HIS A 146 9.40 11.31 -7.45
N VAL A 147 8.54 12.32 -7.39
CA VAL A 147 7.16 12.28 -7.87
C VAL A 147 7.06 12.98 -9.22
N ASP A 148 6.78 12.23 -10.27
CA ASP A 148 6.63 12.75 -11.63
C ASP A 148 5.26 13.40 -11.87
N ARG A 149 4.20 12.92 -11.20
CA ARG A 149 2.85 13.49 -11.28
C ARG A 149 2.16 13.44 -9.94
N VAL A 150 1.70 14.60 -9.48
CA VAL A 150 0.78 14.69 -8.33
C VAL A 150 -0.62 14.39 -8.81
N LEU A 151 -1.29 13.49 -8.11
CA LEU A 151 -2.68 13.11 -8.36
C LEU A 151 -3.60 13.82 -7.37
N HIS A 152 -4.82 14.08 -7.80
CA HIS A 152 -5.91 14.62 -6.99
C HIS A 152 -7.07 13.63 -7.00
N ASP A 153 -8.00 13.83 -6.08
CA ASP A 153 -9.20 13.00 -6.01
C ASP A 153 -9.98 12.98 -7.33
N GLY A 154 -10.37 11.79 -7.78
CA GLY A 154 -11.04 11.57 -9.07
C GLY A 154 -10.13 11.57 -10.29
N ASP A 155 -8.81 11.79 -10.15
CA ASP A 155 -7.89 11.75 -11.29
C ASP A 155 -7.84 10.38 -11.94
N ASN A 156 -7.78 10.41 -13.29
CA ASN A 156 -7.60 9.21 -14.09
C ASN A 156 -6.13 9.04 -14.50
N VAL A 157 -5.65 7.79 -14.38
CA VAL A 157 -4.38 7.33 -14.93
C VAL A 157 -4.66 6.34 -16.04
N THR A 158 -4.33 6.72 -17.26
CA THR A 158 -4.57 5.90 -18.47
C THR A 158 -3.26 5.46 -19.10
N LEU A 159 -3.14 4.17 -19.39
CA LEU A 159 -2.07 3.60 -20.18
C LEU A 159 -2.66 2.60 -21.18
N GLY A 160 -2.45 2.83 -22.48
CA GLY A 160 -3.07 2.02 -23.52
C GLY A 160 -4.60 2.13 -23.48
N ASP A 161 -5.25 1.00 -23.32
CA ASP A 161 -6.71 0.83 -23.25
C ASP A 161 -7.26 0.73 -21.81
N VAL A 162 -6.40 0.86 -20.80
CA VAL A 162 -6.78 0.74 -19.40
C VAL A 162 -6.74 2.10 -18.70
N THR A 163 -7.76 2.36 -17.91
CA THR A 163 -7.85 3.54 -17.04
C THR A 163 -8.11 3.09 -15.60
N LEU A 164 -7.31 3.62 -14.67
CA LEU A 164 -7.56 3.55 -13.23
C LEU A 164 -7.99 4.93 -12.75
N THR A 165 -8.96 4.97 -11.83
CA THR A 165 -9.36 6.19 -11.14
C THR A 165 -8.77 6.19 -9.73
N ALA A 166 -8.16 7.30 -9.35
CA ALA A 166 -7.62 7.54 -8.03
C ALA A 166 -8.70 8.17 -7.13
N HIS A 167 -9.09 7.49 -6.05
CA HIS A 167 -9.98 8.05 -5.03
C HIS A 167 -9.14 8.39 -3.81
N LYS A 168 -9.17 9.65 -3.38
CA LYS A 168 -8.47 10.09 -2.18
C LYS A 168 -9.21 9.60 -0.95
N THR A 169 -8.71 8.55 -0.34
CA THR A 169 -9.24 7.93 0.88
C THR A 169 -8.31 8.23 2.06
N ALA A 170 -8.14 9.53 2.35
CA ALA A 170 -7.23 10.05 3.35
C ALA A 170 -7.66 9.68 4.80
N GLY A 171 -6.71 9.78 5.72
CA GLY A 171 -6.86 9.46 7.14
C GLY A 171 -5.71 8.60 7.64
N HIS A 172 -5.50 7.44 7.02
CA HIS A 172 -4.36 6.57 7.30
C HIS A 172 -3.03 7.26 6.94
N THR A 173 -2.94 7.81 5.73
CA THR A 173 -2.04 8.90 5.37
C THR A 173 -2.87 10.04 4.79
N ARG A 174 -2.26 11.23 4.62
CA ARG A 174 -2.97 12.38 4.04
C ARG A 174 -3.28 12.22 2.55
N GLY A 175 -2.54 11.35 1.86
CA GLY A 175 -2.71 11.03 0.44
C GLY A 175 -3.09 9.57 0.20
N CYS A 176 -3.59 8.86 1.22
CA CYS A 176 -4.04 7.49 1.02
C CYS A 176 -5.03 7.40 -0.14
N THR A 177 -4.84 6.40 -1.00
CA THR A 177 -5.53 6.27 -2.29
C THR A 177 -6.15 4.90 -2.44
N THR A 178 -7.43 4.85 -2.76
CA THR A 178 -8.13 3.67 -3.26
C THR A 178 -8.17 3.74 -4.77
N TRP A 179 -7.83 2.65 -5.44
CA TRP A 179 -7.83 2.56 -6.90
C TRP A 179 -9.06 1.81 -7.40
N THR A 180 -9.70 2.32 -8.45
CA THR A 180 -10.77 1.61 -9.13
C THR A 180 -10.46 1.44 -10.61
N MET A 181 -10.91 0.32 -11.18
CA MET A 181 -10.87 0.04 -12.62
C MET A 181 -12.01 -0.91 -13.00
N ARG A 182 -12.22 -1.08 -14.29
CA ARG A 182 -13.16 -2.10 -14.81
C ARG A 182 -12.41 -3.08 -15.69
N ALA A 183 -12.65 -4.37 -15.47
CA ALA A 183 -12.08 -5.43 -16.29
C ALA A 183 -13.01 -6.64 -16.35
N HIS A 184 -12.80 -7.50 -17.34
CA HIS A 184 -13.44 -8.79 -17.42
C HIS A 184 -12.71 -9.78 -16.49
N VAL A 185 -13.48 -10.59 -15.75
CA VAL A 185 -12.95 -11.64 -14.88
C VAL A 185 -13.08 -12.98 -15.62
N PRO A 186 -11.97 -13.73 -15.81
CA PRO A 186 -12.03 -15.05 -16.48
C PRO A 186 -13.03 -15.98 -15.81
N GLY A 187 -13.84 -16.64 -16.63
CA GLY A 187 -14.93 -17.51 -16.17
C GLY A 187 -16.29 -16.83 -15.99
N GLU A 188 -16.34 -15.50 -16.16
CA GLU A 188 -17.59 -14.74 -16.26
C GLU A 188 -18.08 -14.67 -17.73
N PRO A 189 -19.36 -14.35 -17.96
CA PRO A 189 -19.88 -14.18 -19.32
C PRO A 189 -19.08 -13.18 -20.15
N ALA A 190 -18.87 -13.48 -21.43
CA ALA A 190 -18.12 -12.63 -22.34
C ALA A 190 -18.71 -11.19 -22.37
N GLY A 191 -17.84 -10.18 -22.24
CA GLY A 191 -18.23 -8.77 -22.22
C GLY A 191 -18.73 -8.24 -20.86
N ALA A 192 -18.90 -9.09 -19.85
CA ALA A 192 -19.24 -8.64 -18.50
C ALA A 192 -18.02 -7.98 -17.83
N LEU A 193 -18.03 -6.65 -17.74
CA LEU A 193 -17.03 -5.89 -16.99
C LEU A 193 -17.42 -5.79 -15.51
N ARG A 194 -16.48 -6.10 -14.64
CA ARG A 194 -16.61 -5.99 -13.19
C ARG A 194 -15.93 -4.73 -12.66
N ASN A 195 -16.53 -4.10 -11.67
CA ASN A 195 -15.91 -3.00 -10.93
C ASN A 195 -14.91 -3.58 -9.93
N ILE A 196 -13.65 -3.24 -10.09
CA ILE A 196 -12.56 -3.67 -9.22
C ILE A 196 -12.22 -2.51 -8.31
N VAL A 197 -12.16 -2.76 -7.00
CA VAL A 197 -11.74 -1.79 -5.99
C VAL A 197 -10.53 -2.34 -5.27
N ILE A 198 -9.42 -1.58 -5.29
CA ILE A 198 -8.19 -1.87 -4.55
C ILE A 198 -8.10 -0.83 -3.42
N VAL A 199 -8.52 -1.22 -2.22
CA VAL A 199 -8.56 -0.31 -1.07
C VAL A 199 -7.14 -0.02 -0.59
N GLY A 200 -6.81 1.25 -0.36
CA GLY A 200 -5.57 1.68 0.27
C GLY A 200 -5.52 1.38 1.76
N GLY A 201 -5.20 2.37 2.60
CA GLY A 201 -5.21 2.24 4.06
C GLY A 201 -6.52 2.75 4.66
N VAL A 202 -7.10 2.02 5.61
CA VAL A 202 -8.30 2.44 6.36
C VAL A 202 -8.11 2.32 7.87
N GLY A 203 -6.98 1.74 8.31
CA GLY A 203 -6.65 1.53 9.72
C GLY A 203 -5.98 2.75 10.36
N PHE A 204 -5.90 2.71 11.66
CA PHE A 204 -5.10 3.61 12.49
C PHE A 204 -4.69 2.86 13.75
N TRP A 205 -3.62 3.28 14.38
CA TRP A 205 -3.14 2.71 15.65
C TRP A 205 -3.11 3.77 16.75
N SER A 206 -2.64 3.41 17.94
CA SER A 206 -2.78 4.23 19.16
C SER A 206 -2.12 5.61 19.09
N GLU A 207 -1.17 5.83 18.19
CA GLU A 207 -0.51 7.14 18.01
C GLU A 207 -1.34 8.13 17.18
N TYR A 208 -2.43 7.65 16.53
CA TYR A 208 -3.33 8.53 15.80
C TYR A 208 -4.26 9.24 16.78
N HIS A 209 -4.10 10.53 16.92
CA HIS A 209 -4.99 11.38 17.70
C HIS A 209 -6.09 11.94 16.78
N LEU A 210 -7.21 11.22 16.69
CA LEU A 210 -8.36 11.61 15.85
C LEU A 210 -9.12 12.80 16.42
N VAL A 211 -9.11 12.96 17.76
CA VAL A 211 -9.70 14.08 18.49
C VAL A 211 -8.68 14.66 19.45
N ALA A 212 -8.71 15.98 19.62
CA ALA A 212 -7.83 16.63 20.58
C ALA A 212 -8.23 16.31 22.01
N THR A 213 -7.22 16.07 22.87
CA THR A 213 -7.38 15.89 24.30
C THR A 213 -6.34 16.72 25.04
N PRO A 214 -6.49 16.98 26.36
CA PRO A 214 -5.50 17.74 27.12
C PRO A 214 -4.10 17.16 26.95
N GLY A 215 -3.17 17.98 26.41
CA GLY A 215 -1.80 17.58 26.13
C GLY A 215 -1.56 16.80 24.83
N HIS A 216 -2.60 16.41 24.10
CA HIS A 216 -2.50 15.66 22.85
C HIS A 216 -3.37 16.32 21.77
N PRO A 217 -2.78 17.16 20.90
CA PRO A 217 -3.48 17.71 19.75
C PRO A 217 -3.82 16.61 18.74
N VAL A 218 -4.74 16.87 17.80
CA VAL A 218 -5.00 15.97 16.67
C VAL A 218 -3.70 15.75 15.86
N SER A 219 -3.53 14.55 15.32
CA SER A 219 -2.33 14.18 14.54
C SER A 219 -2.08 15.12 13.36
N TYR A 220 -3.15 15.55 12.68
CA TYR A 220 -3.14 16.67 11.74
C TYR A 220 -4.54 17.29 11.66
N PRO A 221 -4.64 18.60 11.30
CA PRO A 221 -5.94 19.25 11.16
C PRO A 221 -6.82 18.56 10.11
N GLY A 222 -8.02 18.14 10.51
CA GLY A 222 -8.97 17.48 9.61
C GLY A 222 -8.93 15.95 9.57
N ILE A 223 -8.06 15.27 10.32
CA ILE A 223 -7.91 13.80 10.27
C ILE A 223 -9.24 13.04 10.48
N ALA A 224 -10.08 13.49 11.40
CA ALA A 224 -11.37 12.84 11.64
C ALA A 224 -12.34 13.03 10.45
N GLN A 225 -12.32 14.21 9.84
CA GLN A 225 -13.09 14.52 8.64
C GLN A 225 -12.61 13.71 7.44
N ASP A 226 -11.31 13.53 7.29
CA ASP A 226 -10.72 12.70 6.24
C ASP A 226 -11.18 11.25 6.35
N PHE A 227 -11.13 10.65 7.54
CA PHE A 227 -11.67 9.30 7.77
C PHE A 227 -13.18 9.22 7.52
N GLN A 228 -13.96 10.24 7.94
CA GLN A 228 -15.39 10.29 7.66
C GLN A 228 -15.68 10.30 6.16
N HIS A 229 -14.95 11.13 5.41
CA HIS A 229 -15.04 11.19 3.95
C HIS A 229 -14.66 9.85 3.33
N THR A 230 -13.53 9.26 3.74
CA THR A 230 -13.05 7.96 3.29
C THR A 230 -14.10 6.87 3.43
N PHE A 231 -14.74 6.73 4.59
CA PHE A 231 -15.78 5.71 4.77
C PHE A 231 -17.07 6.02 4.00
N SER A 232 -17.38 7.30 3.76
CA SER A 232 -18.48 7.69 2.88
C SER A 232 -18.21 7.31 1.43
N GLU A 233 -17.01 7.63 0.93
CA GLU A 233 -16.56 7.33 -0.43
C GLU A 233 -16.51 5.82 -0.67
N LEU A 234 -15.85 5.07 0.20
CA LEU A 234 -15.75 3.61 0.06
C LEU A 234 -17.11 2.93 0.05
N ARG A 235 -18.10 3.40 0.84
CA ARG A 235 -19.45 2.85 0.81
C ARG A 235 -20.20 3.14 -0.50
N ALA A 236 -19.86 4.24 -1.17
CA ALA A 236 -20.50 4.66 -2.43
C ALA A 236 -19.90 3.95 -3.65
N LEU A 237 -18.63 3.48 -3.56
CA LEU A 237 -17.97 2.81 -4.68
C LEU A 237 -18.66 1.48 -5.03
N PRO A 238 -19.05 1.27 -6.32
CA PRO A 238 -19.50 -0.03 -6.78
C PRO A 238 -18.31 -1.01 -6.76
N CYS A 239 -18.43 -2.10 -6.02
CA CYS A 239 -17.40 -3.11 -5.90
C CYS A 239 -17.95 -4.50 -6.22
N ASP A 240 -17.47 -5.11 -7.30
CA ASP A 240 -17.68 -6.51 -7.61
C ASP A 240 -16.50 -7.34 -7.15
N VAL A 241 -15.26 -6.89 -7.47
CA VAL A 241 -13.99 -7.54 -7.12
C VAL A 241 -13.32 -6.74 -6.02
N PHE A 242 -13.20 -7.34 -4.85
CA PHE A 242 -12.60 -6.72 -3.67
C PHE A 242 -11.14 -7.11 -3.52
N LEU A 243 -10.28 -6.10 -3.53
CA LEU A 243 -8.84 -6.16 -3.31
C LEU A 243 -8.40 -5.06 -2.34
N GLY A 244 -7.17 -5.12 -1.87
CA GLY A 244 -6.61 -4.10 -0.98
C GLY A 244 -5.09 -4.08 -0.95
N ALA A 245 -4.52 -3.11 -0.28
CA ALA A 245 -3.08 -2.95 -0.13
C ALA A 245 -2.44 -4.06 0.73
N HIS A 246 -3.25 -4.76 1.54
CA HIS A 246 -2.88 -5.98 2.25
C HIS A 246 -3.76 -7.15 1.83
N GLY A 247 -3.17 -8.34 1.71
CA GLY A 247 -3.89 -9.58 1.44
C GLY A 247 -4.92 -9.93 2.51
N GLY A 248 -4.64 -9.55 3.76
CA GLY A 248 -5.55 -9.71 4.89
C GLY A 248 -6.87 -8.95 4.73
N TYR A 249 -6.89 -7.80 4.05
CA TYR A 249 -8.11 -7.00 3.84
C TYR A 249 -9.20 -7.79 3.13
N PHE A 250 -8.84 -8.57 2.14
CA PHE A 250 -9.77 -9.31 1.28
C PHE A 250 -9.68 -10.85 1.43
N ASN A 251 -9.14 -11.32 2.56
CA ASN A 251 -8.99 -12.74 2.87
C ASN A 251 -8.28 -13.53 1.77
N MET A 252 -7.20 -12.95 1.19
CA MET A 252 -6.51 -13.48 0.03
C MET A 252 -6.12 -14.96 0.18
N LEU A 253 -5.48 -15.34 1.28
CA LEU A 253 -5.01 -16.71 1.47
C LEU A 253 -6.16 -17.72 1.53
N ALA A 254 -7.31 -17.36 2.09
CA ALA A 254 -8.50 -18.22 2.10
C ALA A 254 -9.10 -18.35 0.69
N LYS A 255 -9.13 -17.26 -0.08
CA LYS A 255 -9.57 -17.26 -1.49
C LYS A 255 -8.64 -18.08 -2.38
N LEU A 256 -7.32 -18.02 -2.16
CA LEU A 256 -6.34 -18.79 -2.91
C LEU A 256 -6.47 -20.30 -2.73
N LYS A 257 -6.99 -20.79 -1.60
CA LYS A 257 -7.30 -22.22 -1.42
C LYS A 257 -8.37 -22.72 -2.39
N ARG A 258 -9.26 -21.84 -2.83
CA ARG A 258 -10.34 -22.14 -3.78
C ARG A 258 -9.97 -21.79 -5.22
N TYR A 259 -8.91 -21.03 -5.43
CA TYR A 259 -8.49 -20.56 -6.76
C TYR A 259 -8.26 -21.68 -7.77
N PRO A 260 -7.69 -22.87 -7.43
CA PRO A 260 -7.53 -23.98 -8.38
C PRO A 260 -8.86 -24.49 -8.98
N GLN A 261 -9.97 -24.40 -8.24
CA GLN A 261 -11.29 -24.85 -8.68
C GLN A 261 -12.11 -23.72 -9.32
N ASP A 262 -12.13 -22.55 -8.68
CA ASP A 262 -13.03 -21.46 -9.04
C ASP A 262 -12.36 -20.39 -9.92
N GLY A 263 -11.02 -20.44 -10.06
CA GLY A 263 -10.25 -19.45 -10.79
C GLY A 263 -10.38 -18.04 -10.20
N PRO A 264 -10.17 -16.99 -11.01
CA PRO A 264 -10.22 -15.61 -10.57
C PRO A 264 -11.56 -15.16 -9.95
N ARG A 265 -12.65 -15.88 -10.20
CA ARG A 265 -13.97 -15.56 -9.63
C ARG A 265 -14.00 -15.57 -8.10
N VAL A 266 -13.02 -16.19 -7.42
CA VAL A 266 -12.90 -16.16 -5.95
C VAL A 266 -12.75 -14.74 -5.40
N PHE A 267 -12.34 -13.77 -6.22
CA PHE A 267 -12.17 -12.37 -5.84
C PHE A 267 -13.44 -11.53 -6.07
N ILE A 268 -14.49 -12.09 -6.71
CA ILE A 268 -15.81 -11.46 -6.77
C ILE A 268 -16.44 -11.61 -5.39
N ASP A 269 -16.39 -10.54 -4.59
CA ASP A 269 -16.77 -10.58 -3.18
C ASP A 269 -17.30 -9.22 -2.69
N PRO A 270 -18.44 -8.77 -3.24
CA PRO A 270 -19.04 -7.51 -2.80
C PRO A 270 -19.46 -7.53 -1.33
N ALA A 271 -19.84 -8.70 -0.79
CA ALA A 271 -20.21 -8.83 0.61
C ALA A 271 -19.02 -8.65 1.54
N GLY A 272 -17.87 -9.27 1.21
CA GLY A 272 -16.61 -9.08 1.94
C GLY A 272 -16.13 -7.63 1.92
N TYR A 273 -16.31 -6.92 0.80
CA TYR A 273 -16.04 -5.50 0.71
C TYR A 273 -16.88 -4.68 1.69
N GLN A 274 -18.20 -4.87 1.69
CA GLN A 274 -19.11 -4.15 2.59
C GLN A 274 -18.82 -4.46 4.06
N GLN A 275 -18.50 -5.72 4.37
CA GLN A 275 -18.11 -6.12 5.73
C GLN A 275 -16.81 -5.45 6.17
N PHE A 276 -15.80 -5.41 5.31
CA PHE A 276 -14.51 -4.79 5.60
C PHE A 276 -14.66 -3.29 5.86
N VAL A 277 -15.32 -2.56 4.94
CA VAL A 277 -15.55 -1.11 5.06
C VAL A 277 -16.42 -0.80 6.28
N GLY A 278 -17.47 -1.61 6.51
CA GLY A 278 -18.36 -1.45 7.67
C GLY A 278 -17.63 -1.62 9.00
N GLY A 279 -16.84 -2.68 9.14
CA GLY A 279 -16.07 -2.97 10.36
C GLY A 279 -15.01 -1.91 10.66
N ALA A 280 -14.30 -1.43 9.63
CA ALA A 280 -13.34 -0.35 9.78
C ALA A 280 -14.02 0.98 10.20
N ALA A 281 -15.15 1.31 9.60
CA ALA A 281 -15.93 2.48 9.96
C ALA A 281 -16.48 2.42 11.39
N GLU A 282 -16.95 1.25 11.85
CA GLU A 282 -17.37 1.07 13.24
C GLU A 282 -16.22 1.26 14.23
N THR A 283 -15.03 0.74 13.91
CA THR A 283 -13.82 0.93 14.71
C THR A 283 -13.47 2.41 14.82
N PHE A 284 -13.54 3.13 13.70
CA PHE A 284 -13.32 4.58 13.67
C PHE A 284 -14.37 5.33 14.52
N GLN A 285 -15.65 5.02 14.39
CA GLN A 285 -16.71 5.67 15.19
C GLN A 285 -16.52 5.45 16.70
N LYS A 286 -16.11 4.25 17.10
CA LYS A 286 -15.78 3.95 18.50
C LYS A 286 -14.60 4.81 18.98
N ALA A 287 -13.57 5.01 18.15
CA ALA A 287 -12.40 5.82 18.51
C ALA A 287 -12.71 7.33 18.67
N LEU A 288 -13.76 7.83 18.03
CA LEU A 288 -14.24 9.21 18.20
C LEU A 288 -15.00 9.42 19.54
N SER A 289 -15.44 8.35 20.20
CA SER A 289 -16.27 8.44 21.39
C SER A 289 -15.41 8.67 22.63
N PRO A 290 -15.76 9.61 23.55
CA PRO A 290 -14.99 9.93 24.74
C PRO A 290 -14.84 8.77 25.75
N SER A 291 -15.67 7.73 25.64
CA SER A 291 -15.72 6.57 26.56
C SER A 291 -14.77 5.42 26.20
N SER A 292 -13.94 5.57 25.17
CA SER A 292 -13.01 4.52 24.70
C SER A 292 -11.57 4.68 25.19
N ARG A 293 -11.36 5.45 26.28
CA ARG A 293 -10.02 5.66 26.90
C ARG A 293 -9.99 5.26 28.35
#